data_bd507141fe5f5fd6c671f54d235b78d6
#
_entry.id   bd507141fe5f5fd6c671f54d235b78d6
#
_cell.length_a   1.000
_cell.length_b   1.000
_cell.length_c   1.000
_cell.angle_alpha   90.00
_cell.angle_beta   90.00
_cell.angle_gamma   90.00
#
_symmetry.space_group_name_H-M   'P 1'
#
loop_
_entity.id
_entity.type
_entity.pdbx_description
1 polymer ?
#
loop_
_entity_poly.entity_id
_entity_poly.type
_entity_poly.pdbx_seq_one_letter_code
_entity_poly.pdbx_strand_id
1 'polypeptide(L)'
;MTQYNTIKAKYPDALLLFRVGDFYETFGQDAIKTSQILGIVLTKRANGEGHIELAGFPHHSVDSYLPKLVRAGMRVAICDQLEDPKMVKGIVKRGVTELVTPGVTFNEQVLNSKKNNFLLSLHKEKEKYGIALVDVSTGEFLVAEGNLEKLLHIVHTFDPAEIIYQRTAEIPSQLKNKNCFKLEDWAYQYNFA
;
A
#
# COMPACT_ATOMS: atom_id res chain seq x y z
N MET A 1 -7.75 8.86 -18.95
CA MET A 1 -6.72 9.22 -17.96
C MET A 1 -7.23 10.12 -16.82
N THR A 2 -8.16 11.05 -17.04
CA THR A 2 -8.63 11.98 -15.98
C THR A 2 -9.11 11.25 -14.72
N GLN A 3 -9.98 10.23 -14.85
CA GLN A 3 -10.50 9.47 -13.71
C GLN A 3 -9.36 8.73 -12.95
N TYR A 4 -8.40 8.15 -13.67
CA TYR A 4 -7.22 7.53 -13.07
C TYR A 4 -6.42 8.53 -12.24
N ASN A 5 -6.07 9.68 -12.82
CA ASN A 5 -5.27 10.69 -12.14
C ASN A 5 -5.95 11.24 -10.88
N THR A 6 -7.28 11.46 -10.95
CA THR A 6 -8.07 11.91 -9.78
C THR A 6 -8.06 10.90 -8.63
N ILE A 7 -8.15 9.61 -8.95
CA ILE A 7 -8.10 8.54 -7.94
C ILE A 7 -6.67 8.37 -7.42
N LYS A 8 -5.66 8.32 -8.31
CA LYS A 8 -4.25 8.20 -7.92
C LYS A 8 -3.79 9.32 -6.99
N ALA A 9 -4.26 10.54 -7.19
CA ALA A 9 -3.95 11.67 -6.30
C ALA A 9 -4.42 11.48 -4.85
N LYS A 10 -5.45 10.66 -4.62
CA LYS A 10 -5.93 10.32 -3.27
C LYS A 10 -5.11 9.19 -2.62
N TYR A 11 -4.39 8.41 -3.42
CA TYR A 11 -3.60 7.26 -2.98
C TYR A 11 -2.17 7.34 -3.55
N PRO A 12 -1.42 8.44 -3.28
CA PRO A 12 -0.12 8.69 -3.90
C PRO A 12 0.91 7.59 -3.61
N ASP A 13 0.85 7.03 -2.41
CA ASP A 13 1.80 6.02 -1.90
C ASP A 13 1.38 4.57 -2.22
N ALA A 14 0.23 4.37 -2.85
CA ALA A 14 -0.26 3.05 -3.22
C ALA A 14 -0.14 2.84 -4.74
N LEU A 15 0.24 1.64 -5.16
CA LEU A 15 0.13 1.17 -6.53
C LEU A 15 -1.35 1.02 -6.87
N LEU A 16 -1.82 1.69 -7.92
CA LEU A 16 -3.24 1.69 -8.30
C LEU A 16 -3.51 0.64 -9.37
N LEU A 17 -4.18 -0.45 -9.00
CA LEU A 17 -4.77 -1.41 -9.92
C LEU A 17 -6.10 -0.86 -10.43
N PHE A 18 -6.12 -0.33 -11.64
CA PHE A 18 -7.27 0.37 -12.20
C PHE A 18 -8.01 -0.52 -13.19
N ARG A 19 -9.28 -0.85 -12.91
CA ARG A 19 -10.10 -1.73 -13.74
C ARG A 19 -10.45 -1.09 -15.09
N VAL A 20 -10.03 -1.73 -16.17
CA VAL A 20 -10.35 -1.34 -17.56
C VAL A 20 -10.85 -2.57 -18.30
N GLY A 21 -12.17 -2.68 -18.49
CA GLY A 21 -12.78 -3.87 -19.04
C GLY A 21 -12.44 -5.11 -18.22
N ASP A 22 -11.81 -6.10 -18.84
CA ASP A 22 -11.43 -7.37 -18.22
C ASP A 22 -10.03 -7.36 -17.59
N PHE A 23 -9.36 -6.18 -17.52
CA PHE A 23 -8.02 -6.06 -16.99
C PHE A 23 -7.95 -5.12 -15.78
N TYR A 24 -6.99 -5.37 -14.88
CA TYR A 24 -6.40 -4.36 -14.05
C TYR A 24 -5.19 -3.79 -14.76
N GLU A 25 -5.22 -2.49 -15.03
CA GLU A 25 -4.15 -1.73 -15.64
C GLU A 25 -3.47 -0.82 -14.64
N THR A 26 -2.16 -0.67 -14.77
CA THR A 26 -1.33 0.29 -14.04
C THR A 26 -0.64 1.21 -15.03
N PHE A 27 -0.37 2.46 -14.65
CA PHE A 27 0.17 3.47 -15.56
C PHE A 27 1.41 4.17 -14.98
N GLY A 28 2.30 4.64 -15.84
CA GLY A 28 3.49 5.40 -15.48
C GLY A 28 4.41 4.62 -14.52
N GLN A 29 4.78 5.23 -13.41
CA GLN A 29 5.66 4.61 -12.42
C GLN A 29 5.07 3.35 -11.79
N ASP A 30 3.74 3.31 -11.59
CA ASP A 30 3.08 2.11 -11.10
C ASP A 30 3.21 0.95 -12.10
N ALA A 31 3.12 1.22 -13.41
CA ALA A 31 3.29 0.20 -14.45
C ALA A 31 4.71 -0.37 -14.47
N ILE A 32 5.73 0.48 -14.34
CA ILE A 32 7.13 0.05 -14.29
C ILE A 32 7.35 -0.89 -13.09
N LYS A 33 6.89 -0.48 -11.89
CA LYS A 33 7.01 -1.31 -10.68
C LYS A 33 6.24 -2.63 -10.82
N THR A 34 5.00 -2.57 -11.32
CA THR A 34 4.16 -3.76 -11.52
C THR A 34 4.82 -4.76 -12.46
N SER A 35 5.32 -4.28 -13.61
CA SER A 35 6.03 -5.10 -14.58
C SER A 35 7.25 -5.79 -13.98
N GLN A 36 8.07 -5.04 -13.23
CA GLN A 36 9.28 -5.57 -12.59
C GLN A 36 8.97 -6.63 -11.52
N ILE A 37 7.99 -6.36 -10.65
CA ILE A 37 7.65 -7.28 -9.54
C ILE A 37 6.96 -8.53 -10.04
N LEU A 38 6.03 -8.39 -10.99
CA LEU A 38 5.20 -9.50 -11.47
C LEU A 38 5.84 -10.27 -12.63
N GLY A 39 6.88 -9.73 -13.28
CA GLY A 39 7.47 -10.29 -14.48
C GLY A 39 6.54 -10.24 -15.70
N ILE A 40 5.62 -9.27 -15.77
CA ILE A 40 4.68 -9.07 -16.88
C ILE A 40 5.19 -7.99 -17.85
N VAL A 41 4.65 -8.01 -19.06
CA VAL A 41 5.09 -7.11 -20.15
C VAL A 41 4.78 -5.64 -19.80
N LEU A 42 5.79 -4.78 -19.93
CA LEU A 42 5.64 -3.33 -19.91
C LEU A 42 5.42 -2.85 -21.34
N THR A 43 4.27 -2.21 -21.57
CA THR A 43 3.89 -1.62 -22.86
C THR A 43 3.73 -0.11 -22.73
N LYS A 44 3.28 0.53 -23.81
CA LYS A 44 2.97 1.96 -23.84
C LYS A 44 1.58 2.17 -24.41
N ARG A 45 0.84 3.10 -23.81
CA ARG A 45 -0.46 3.53 -24.31
C ARG A 45 -0.38 4.98 -24.78
N ALA A 46 -1.03 5.29 -25.89
CA ALA A 46 -1.16 6.67 -26.36
C ALA A 46 -1.92 7.53 -25.33
N ASN A 47 -1.39 8.71 -25.03
CA ASN A 47 -1.96 9.67 -24.08
C ASN A 47 -1.78 11.10 -24.63
N GLY A 48 -2.78 11.56 -25.39
CA GLY A 48 -2.65 12.79 -26.15
C GLY A 48 -1.58 12.68 -27.24
N GLU A 49 -0.65 13.63 -27.31
CA GLU A 49 0.48 13.62 -28.23
C GLU A 49 1.66 12.75 -27.76
N GLY A 50 1.58 12.17 -26.55
CA GLY A 50 2.63 11.36 -25.94
C GLY A 50 2.20 9.91 -25.69
N HIS A 51 3.04 9.21 -24.94
CA HIS A 51 2.79 7.85 -24.48
C HIS A 51 2.99 7.78 -22.98
N ILE A 52 2.26 6.88 -22.33
CA ILE A 52 2.43 6.52 -20.92
C ILE A 52 2.70 5.02 -20.81
N GLU A 53 3.58 4.64 -19.91
CA GLU A 53 3.84 3.24 -19.59
C GLU A 53 2.57 2.57 -19.09
N LEU A 54 2.38 1.32 -19.51
CA LEU A 54 1.24 0.48 -19.19
C LEU A 54 1.71 -0.93 -18.87
N ALA A 55 1.26 -1.47 -17.75
CA ALA A 55 1.32 -2.89 -17.44
C ALA A 55 -0.02 -3.33 -16.88
N GLY A 56 -0.46 -4.54 -17.20
CA GLY A 56 -1.73 -5.03 -16.73
C GLY A 56 -1.86 -6.54 -16.84
N PHE A 57 -2.86 -7.06 -16.15
CA PHE A 57 -3.19 -8.47 -16.13
C PHE A 57 -4.71 -8.68 -16.06
N PRO A 58 -5.25 -9.85 -16.47
CA PRO A 58 -6.66 -10.14 -16.39
C PRO A 58 -7.18 -10.02 -14.96
N HIS A 59 -8.33 -9.36 -14.76
CA HIS A 59 -8.85 -9.08 -13.41
C HIS A 59 -9.10 -10.33 -12.59
N HIS A 60 -9.54 -11.43 -13.21
CA HIS A 60 -9.77 -12.70 -12.53
C HIS A 60 -8.49 -13.35 -11.98
N SER A 61 -7.32 -12.83 -12.35
CA SER A 61 -6.02 -13.29 -11.85
C SER A 61 -5.50 -12.45 -10.68
N VAL A 62 -6.29 -11.51 -10.13
CA VAL A 62 -5.86 -10.64 -9.04
C VAL A 62 -5.39 -11.42 -7.83
N ASP A 63 -6.06 -12.49 -7.45
CA ASP A 63 -5.69 -13.33 -6.31
C ASP A 63 -4.29 -13.97 -6.45
N SER A 64 -3.81 -14.15 -7.67
CA SER A 64 -2.46 -14.68 -7.94
C SER A 64 -1.38 -13.61 -8.00
N TYR A 65 -1.73 -12.38 -8.37
CA TYR A 65 -0.77 -11.27 -8.57
C TYR A 65 -0.69 -10.33 -7.38
N LEU A 66 -1.81 -10.03 -6.73
CA LEU A 66 -1.87 -9.14 -5.56
C LEU A 66 -0.92 -9.56 -4.44
N PRO A 67 -0.86 -10.86 -4.02
CA PRO A 67 0.08 -11.27 -3.00
C PRO A 67 1.54 -11.00 -3.33
N LYS A 68 1.93 -11.08 -4.61
CA LYS A 68 3.31 -10.81 -5.04
C LYS A 68 3.67 -9.33 -4.89
N LEU A 69 2.73 -8.42 -5.23
CA LEU A 69 2.91 -6.99 -5.05
C LEU A 69 3.04 -6.62 -3.57
N VAL A 70 2.15 -7.17 -2.73
CA VAL A 70 2.12 -6.88 -1.29
C VAL A 70 3.38 -7.43 -0.60
N ARG A 71 3.83 -8.66 -0.93
CA ARG A 71 5.09 -9.24 -0.43
C ARG A 71 6.33 -8.43 -0.85
N ALA A 72 6.27 -7.76 -1.99
CA ALA A 72 7.32 -6.84 -2.43
C ALA A 72 7.29 -5.48 -1.70
N GLY A 73 6.45 -5.34 -0.67
CA GLY A 73 6.32 -4.15 0.15
C GLY A 73 5.42 -3.06 -0.45
N MET A 74 4.66 -3.37 -1.50
CA MET A 74 3.75 -2.40 -2.11
C MET A 74 2.43 -2.31 -1.36
N ARG A 75 1.98 -1.09 -1.10
CA ARG A 75 0.56 -0.81 -0.81
C ARG A 75 -0.19 -0.84 -2.13
N VAL A 76 -1.31 -1.51 -2.20
CA VAL A 76 -2.07 -1.70 -3.45
C VAL A 76 -3.49 -1.23 -3.27
N ALA A 77 -3.91 -0.22 -4.04
CA ALA A 77 -5.28 0.24 -4.12
C ALA A 77 -5.99 -0.47 -5.29
N ILE A 78 -7.00 -1.26 -4.99
CA ILE A 78 -7.84 -1.93 -5.98
C ILE A 78 -8.97 -1.00 -6.36
N CYS A 79 -9.03 -0.62 -7.63
CA CYS A 79 -10.02 0.32 -8.16
C CYS A 79 -10.91 -0.39 -9.17
N ASP A 80 -12.15 -0.65 -8.77
CA ASP A 80 -13.13 -1.35 -9.57
C ASP A 80 -14.18 -0.43 -10.20
N GLN A 81 -14.92 -1.00 -11.15
CA GLN A 81 -16.12 -0.41 -11.72
C GLN A 81 -17.24 -0.47 -10.70
N LEU A 82 -17.82 0.69 -10.36
CA LEU A 82 -18.93 0.80 -9.41
C LEU A 82 -20.32 0.65 -10.06
N GLU A 83 -20.34 0.55 -11.39
CA GLU A 83 -21.55 0.47 -12.21
C GLU A 83 -21.39 -0.63 -13.26
N ASP A 84 -22.51 -1.25 -13.66
CA ASP A 84 -22.48 -2.22 -14.75
C ASP A 84 -22.23 -1.49 -16.10
N PRO A 85 -21.16 -1.81 -16.82
CA PRO A 85 -20.85 -1.19 -18.12
C PRO A 85 -21.97 -1.31 -19.15
N LYS A 86 -22.82 -2.33 -19.05
CA LYS A 86 -23.95 -2.55 -19.97
C LYS A 86 -25.11 -1.60 -19.72
N MET A 87 -25.19 -1.03 -18.52
CA MET A 87 -26.30 -0.17 -18.10
C MET A 87 -25.98 1.32 -18.21
N VAL A 88 -24.72 1.70 -18.47
CA VAL A 88 -24.26 3.08 -18.47
C VAL A 88 -23.91 3.56 -19.87
N LYS A 89 -24.53 4.67 -20.29
CA LYS A 89 -24.14 5.37 -21.53
C LYS A 89 -22.96 6.32 -21.18
N GLY A 90 -21.73 5.91 -21.49
CA GLY A 90 -20.55 6.75 -21.27
C GLY A 90 -19.45 6.06 -20.49
N ILE A 91 -18.64 6.86 -19.75
CA ILE A 91 -17.51 6.35 -18.97
C ILE A 91 -18.04 5.79 -17.65
N VAL A 92 -17.85 4.51 -17.42
CA VAL A 92 -18.19 3.81 -16.18
C VAL A 92 -17.46 4.45 -14.99
N LYS A 93 -18.20 4.72 -13.94
CA LYS A 93 -17.66 5.24 -12.67
C LYS A 93 -16.83 4.18 -11.97
N ARG A 94 -15.68 4.60 -11.45
CA ARG A 94 -14.74 3.74 -10.72
C ARG A 94 -14.41 4.33 -9.36
N GLY A 95 -14.08 3.45 -8.42
CA GLY A 95 -13.63 3.84 -7.09
C GLY A 95 -12.74 2.78 -6.48
N VAL A 96 -11.94 3.18 -5.49
CA VAL A 96 -11.15 2.23 -4.71
C VAL A 96 -12.09 1.46 -3.81
N THR A 97 -12.13 0.15 -3.99
CA THR A 97 -12.94 -0.79 -3.20
C THR A 97 -12.15 -1.38 -2.05
N GLU A 98 -10.83 -1.47 -2.22
CA GLU A 98 -9.94 -2.05 -1.21
C GLU A 98 -8.55 -1.41 -1.26
N LEU A 99 -7.93 -1.22 -0.10
CA LEU A 99 -6.53 -0.84 0.06
C LEU A 99 -5.82 -1.95 0.83
N VAL A 100 -5.02 -2.73 0.12
CA VAL A 100 -4.23 -3.82 0.71
C VAL A 100 -2.81 -3.33 1.00
N THR A 101 -2.34 -3.55 2.23
CA THR A 101 -1.00 -3.14 2.66
C THR A 101 -0.22 -4.30 3.27
N PRO A 102 1.12 -4.26 3.28
CA PRO A 102 1.93 -5.34 3.83
C PRO A 102 1.62 -5.67 5.30
N GLY A 103 1.34 -4.65 6.12
CA GLY A 103 1.09 -4.81 7.55
C GLY A 103 -0.37 -5.10 7.90
N VAL A 104 -1.32 -4.82 6.98
CA VAL A 104 -2.76 -5.04 7.18
C VAL A 104 -3.30 -5.89 6.04
N THR A 105 -3.12 -7.19 6.15
CA THR A 105 -3.65 -8.15 5.18
C THR A 105 -4.15 -9.40 5.89
N PHE A 106 -5.30 -9.91 5.45
CA PHE A 106 -5.84 -11.21 5.86
C PHE A 106 -5.62 -12.29 4.80
N ASN A 107 -4.94 -11.96 3.71
CA ASN A 107 -4.72 -12.91 2.62
C ASN A 107 -3.66 -13.95 3.04
N GLU A 108 -4.08 -15.20 3.24
CA GLU A 108 -3.21 -16.31 3.64
C GLU A 108 -2.02 -16.52 2.69
N GLN A 109 -2.16 -16.15 1.42
CA GLN A 109 -1.06 -16.21 0.45
C GLN A 109 0.00 -15.12 0.69
N VAL A 110 -0.32 -14.03 1.37
CA VAL A 110 0.63 -12.98 1.78
C VAL A 110 1.29 -13.34 3.10
N LEU A 111 0.50 -13.86 4.03
CA LEU A 111 0.93 -14.20 5.38
C LEU A 111 1.88 -15.41 5.37
N ASN A 112 2.89 -15.34 6.24
CA ASN A 112 3.72 -16.50 6.53
C ASN A 112 3.21 -17.15 7.82
N SER A 113 2.66 -18.35 7.73
CA SER A 113 2.07 -19.09 8.87
C SER A 113 3.03 -19.31 10.06
N LYS A 114 4.33 -19.07 9.88
CA LYS A 114 5.37 -19.25 10.91
C LYS A 114 5.86 -17.96 11.54
N LYS A 115 5.37 -16.79 11.11
CA LYS A 115 5.80 -15.47 11.59
C LYS A 115 4.62 -14.54 11.71
N ASN A 116 4.62 -13.72 12.75
CA ASN A 116 3.68 -12.63 12.89
C ASN A 116 3.86 -11.60 11.75
N ASN A 117 2.76 -10.98 11.36
CA ASN A 117 2.74 -9.93 10.33
C ASN A 117 2.46 -8.58 10.98
N PHE A 118 3.47 -8.01 11.64
CA PHE A 118 3.28 -6.78 12.39
C PHE A 118 3.21 -5.53 11.51
N LEU A 119 2.18 -4.72 11.77
CA LEU A 119 2.16 -3.28 11.49
C LEU A 119 2.73 -2.56 12.71
N LEU A 120 3.72 -1.69 12.52
CA LEU A 120 4.27 -0.82 13.56
C LEU A 120 3.81 0.62 13.34
N SER A 121 3.20 1.21 14.35
CA SER A 121 2.92 2.66 14.41
C SER A 121 3.98 3.35 15.26
N LEU A 122 4.57 4.43 14.72
CA LEU A 122 5.62 5.19 15.35
C LEU A 122 5.18 6.63 15.57
N HIS A 123 5.24 7.07 16.82
CA HIS A 123 5.10 8.47 17.21
C HIS A 123 6.40 8.97 17.85
N LYS A 124 6.84 10.18 17.49
CA LYS A 124 8.03 10.81 18.09
C LYS A 124 7.64 12.05 18.86
N GLU A 125 8.02 12.09 20.13
CA GLU A 125 7.93 13.29 20.96
C GLU A 125 9.29 13.58 21.58
N LYS A 126 9.92 14.68 21.15
CA LYS A 126 11.30 15.07 21.54
C LYS A 126 12.29 13.94 21.24
N GLU A 127 12.92 13.38 22.28
CA GLU A 127 13.90 12.28 22.18
C GLU A 127 13.27 10.89 22.43
N LYS A 128 11.95 10.83 22.63
CA LYS A 128 11.24 9.59 22.90
C LYS A 128 10.40 9.15 21.71
N TYR A 129 10.25 7.85 21.59
CA TYR A 129 9.42 7.19 20.60
C TYR A 129 8.33 6.39 21.30
N GLY A 130 7.07 6.67 20.97
CA GLY A 130 5.93 5.80 21.24
C GLY A 130 5.83 4.78 20.11
N ILE A 131 5.70 3.51 20.45
CA ILE A 131 5.72 2.39 19.53
C ILE A 131 4.51 1.51 19.81
N ALA A 132 3.71 1.24 18.80
CA ALA A 132 2.64 0.26 18.87
C ALA A 132 2.82 -0.75 17.73
N LEU A 133 2.70 -2.03 18.05
CA LEU A 133 2.75 -3.14 17.10
C LEU A 133 1.40 -3.86 17.14
N VAL A 134 0.84 -4.16 15.98
CA VAL A 134 -0.36 -4.98 15.86
C VAL A 134 -0.19 -6.02 14.77
N ASP A 135 -0.54 -7.25 15.07
CA ASP A 135 -0.77 -8.29 14.07
C ASP A 135 -2.28 -8.52 13.97
N VAL A 136 -2.88 -8.03 12.87
CA VAL A 136 -4.33 -8.12 12.66
C VAL A 136 -4.82 -9.55 12.45
N SER A 137 -3.93 -10.46 12.03
CA SER A 137 -4.29 -11.86 11.78
C SER A 137 -4.40 -12.68 13.06
N THR A 138 -3.64 -12.31 14.09
CA THR A 138 -3.63 -13.00 15.41
C THR A 138 -4.33 -12.19 16.50
N GLY A 139 -4.52 -10.88 16.29
CA GLY A 139 -5.02 -9.96 17.31
C GLY A 139 -3.97 -9.56 18.34
N GLU A 140 -2.70 -9.91 18.14
CA GLU A 140 -1.63 -9.52 19.05
C GLU A 140 -1.37 -8.01 18.97
N PHE A 141 -1.36 -7.35 20.13
CA PHE A 141 -1.14 -5.91 20.24
C PHE A 141 -0.14 -5.61 21.35
N LEU A 142 0.97 -4.97 20.99
CA LEU A 142 2.07 -4.64 21.88
C LEU A 142 2.33 -3.14 21.84
N VAL A 143 2.67 -2.55 23.00
CA VAL A 143 3.04 -1.14 23.11
C VAL A 143 4.34 -0.96 23.88
N ALA A 144 5.12 0.04 23.50
CA ALA A 144 6.35 0.40 24.18
C ALA A 144 6.63 1.90 24.06
N GLU A 145 7.43 2.41 24.98
CA GLU A 145 8.06 3.74 24.89
C GLU A 145 9.57 3.60 25.09
N GLY A 146 10.36 4.40 24.39
CA GLY A 146 11.80 4.40 24.58
C GLY A 146 12.56 5.40 23.71
N ASN A 147 13.88 5.34 23.81
CA ASN A 147 14.79 6.10 22.95
C ASN A 147 14.99 5.41 21.58
N LEU A 148 15.82 6.01 20.73
CA LEU A 148 16.15 5.46 19.41
C LEU A 148 16.71 4.03 19.46
N GLU A 149 17.58 3.73 20.43
CA GLU A 149 18.19 2.40 20.58
C GLU A 149 17.13 1.34 20.81
N LYS A 150 16.17 1.61 21.73
CA LYS A 150 15.04 0.70 22.02
C LYS A 150 14.14 0.53 20.80
N LEU A 151 13.86 1.62 20.06
CA LEU A 151 13.10 1.55 18.80
C LEU A 151 13.77 0.61 17.81
N LEU A 152 15.08 0.80 17.56
CA LEU A 152 15.83 -0.03 16.61
C LEU A 152 15.87 -1.51 17.04
N HIS A 153 16.01 -1.76 18.33
CA HIS A 153 15.95 -3.13 18.88
C HIS A 153 14.58 -3.77 18.63
N ILE A 154 13.49 -3.05 18.89
CA ILE A 154 12.12 -3.54 18.63
C ILE A 154 11.92 -3.82 17.14
N VAL A 155 12.31 -2.90 16.26
CA VAL A 155 12.19 -3.08 14.81
C VAL A 155 13.01 -4.28 14.32
N HIS A 156 14.19 -4.50 14.89
CA HIS A 156 15.01 -5.67 14.56
C HIS A 156 14.40 -6.98 15.05
N THR A 157 13.86 -6.99 16.27
CA THR A 157 13.30 -8.19 16.91
C THR A 157 12.00 -8.63 16.24
N PHE A 158 11.07 -7.70 16.01
CA PHE A 158 9.74 -8.01 15.49
C PHE A 158 9.65 -7.96 13.96
N ASP A 159 10.64 -7.37 13.29
CA ASP A 159 10.75 -7.24 11.82
C ASP A 159 9.40 -6.87 11.15
N PRO A 160 8.81 -5.70 11.51
CA PRO A 160 7.49 -5.34 11.05
C PRO A 160 7.43 -5.26 9.52
N ALA A 161 6.36 -5.79 8.93
CA ALA A 161 6.11 -5.76 7.48
C ALA A 161 5.87 -4.35 6.96
N GLU A 162 5.34 -3.47 7.85
CA GLU A 162 5.02 -2.09 7.53
C GLU A 162 5.23 -1.20 8.76
N ILE A 163 5.76 0.01 8.54
CA ILE A 163 5.89 1.05 9.57
C ILE A 163 5.09 2.27 9.13
N ILE A 164 4.16 2.71 9.96
CA ILE A 164 3.42 3.95 9.75
C ILE A 164 3.87 5.03 10.74
N TYR A 165 3.90 6.28 10.29
CA TYR A 165 4.31 7.39 11.11
C TYR A 165 3.64 8.70 10.66
N GLN A 166 3.62 9.69 11.54
CA GLN A 166 2.98 10.98 11.31
C GLN A 166 3.62 11.71 10.11
N ARG A 167 2.81 12.32 9.25
CA ARG A 167 3.23 12.99 8.01
C ARG A 167 4.27 14.08 8.23
N THR A 168 4.13 14.86 9.30
CA THR A 168 5.03 15.96 9.67
C THR A 168 6.27 15.49 10.43
N ALA A 169 6.33 14.24 10.90
CA ALA A 169 7.46 13.70 11.61
C ALA A 169 8.57 13.22 10.66
N GLU A 170 9.81 13.27 11.14
CA GLU A 170 10.96 12.66 10.48
C GLU A 170 11.21 11.26 11.02
N ILE A 171 11.39 10.32 10.09
CA ILE A 171 11.76 8.96 10.45
C ILE A 171 13.28 8.84 10.62
N PRO A 172 13.78 8.08 11.60
CA PRO A 172 15.19 7.79 11.75
C PRO A 172 15.81 7.23 10.46
N SER A 173 17.01 7.71 10.12
CA SER A 173 17.70 7.29 8.89
C SER A 173 17.92 5.78 8.78
N GLN A 174 18.07 5.10 9.91
CA GLN A 174 18.24 3.65 10.04
C GLN A 174 17.01 2.87 9.56
N LEU A 175 15.82 3.49 9.54
CA LEU A 175 14.57 2.86 9.12
C LEU A 175 14.22 3.14 7.65
N LYS A 176 15.00 3.94 6.92
CA LYS A 176 14.71 4.33 5.52
C LYS A 176 14.62 3.15 4.55
N ASN A 177 15.24 2.02 4.87
CA ASN A 177 15.20 0.79 4.06
C ASN A 177 14.01 -0.13 4.39
N LYS A 178 13.17 0.23 5.36
CA LYS A 178 11.94 -0.48 5.70
C LYS A 178 10.76 0.11 4.94
N ASN A 179 9.67 -0.63 4.85
CA ASN A 179 8.40 -0.16 4.25
C ASN A 179 7.75 0.87 5.17
N CYS A 180 8.14 2.13 5.02
CA CYS A 180 7.70 3.23 5.86
C CYS A 180 6.72 4.13 5.10
N PHE A 181 5.55 4.39 5.70
CA PHE A 181 4.49 5.19 5.10
C PHE A 181 4.00 6.28 6.05
N LYS A 182 3.71 7.45 5.48
CA LYS A 182 3.18 8.59 6.21
C LYS A 182 1.66 8.47 6.35
N LEU A 183 1.15 8.71 7.55
CA LEU A 183 -0.26 8.93 7.79
C LEU A 183 -0.54 10.41 8.07
N GLU A 184 -1.79 10.80 7.87
CA GLU A 184 -2.25 12.15 8.17
C GLU A 184 -2.10 12.44 9.67
N ASP A 185 -1.76 13.70 10.00
CA ASP A 185 -1.46 14.10 11.36
C ASP A 185 -2.62 13.90 12.35
N TRP A 186 -3.86 13.97 11.88
CA TRP A 186 -5.05 13.75 12.72
C TRP A 186 -5.10 12.32 13.30
N ALA A 187 -4.53 11.31 12.60
CA ALA A 187 -4.49 9.92 13.08
C ALA A 187 -3.62 9.75 14.36
N TYR A 188 -2.79 10.75 14.68
CA TYR A 188 -1.93 10.77 15.86
C TYR A 188 -2.43 11.76 16.93
N GLN A 189 -3.63 12.32 16.78
CA GLN A 189 -4.22 13.20 17.80
C GLN A 189 -4.99 12.37 18.82
N TYR A 190 -4.76 12.64 20.09
CA TYR A 190 -5.34 11.91 21.23
C TYR A 190 -6.87 11.71 21.14
N ASN A 191 -7.60 12.69 20.60
CA ASN A 191 -9.06 12.63 20.48
C ASN A 191 -9.57 11.72 19.35
N PHE A 192 -8.67 11.20 18.50
CA PHE A 192 -9.00 10.35 17.34
C PHE A 192 -8.32 8.98 17.40
N ALA A 193 -7.42 8.77 18.36
CA ALA A 193 -6.68 7.53 18.55
C ALA A 193 -7.50 6.49 19.34
#